data_020657a3dabd57d7fdf07c28a4c13b25
#
_entry.id   020657a3dabd57d7fdf07c28a4c13b25
#
_cell.length_a   1.000
_cell.length_b   1.000
_cell.length_c   1.000
_cell.angle_alpha   90.00
_cell.angle_beta   90.00
_cell.angle_gamma   90.00
#
_symmetry.space_group_name_H-M   'P 1'
#
loop_
_entity.id
_entity.type
_entity.pdbx_description
1 polymer ?
#
loop_
_entity_poly.entity_id
_entity_poly.type
_entity_poly.pdbx_seq_one_letter_code
_entity_poly.pdbx_strand_id
1 'polypeptide(L)'
;MTTGRRRLLALAAASLGAAGLPGGSAAADAPTPTPPPPPGEFDVAAENTAPGTASWRVTRTGAAGAIEGFTSQVSVLPGEPVDLHVSTTAAGYTVSAFRMGWYGGTRGRLVWRSPVLPGSVQPPARTDAGTRMTYADWQPSARLDTAGWPEGCYLLRLETGDGHAQRYVPLTVRSASTAGRVVLVNAVATWQAYNRWGGADLYKGNTGKKASRSLAVSFDRPYAGGRGSGQFLVYEAPLIALAERMGLALAYTTGVDLARDPHLLRDAAAVVSPGHDEYWSPEQRLHVTRARDSGTNLAVLGANCCYRRIRYEPSRLGPHRIVVCYKEDYARDPGFLRGQPPTQDFRRTPGSDAESELLGVIYDGYPVDAPYVVTHPHHWLLAGTGARLGESIPHLVGVEYDRVDTRHPTPRPIEILSHSPVVCKGRRTHANSAYLTLPGGAGVFATGTMRWVEALDASGPGGGARHGLDARAGTFTRAVTENVLRFFGQGPAGLTRPATDNVAVHYPADPAAATPTP
;
A
#
# COMPACT_ATOMS: atom_id res chain seq x y z
N MET A 1 29.30 -55.01 -37.37
CA MET A 1 30.76 -55.23 -37.50
C MET A 1 31.42 -54.24 -36.58
N THR A 2 32.02 -54.78 -35.55
CA THR A 2 33.27 -54.53 -34.83
C THR A 2 33.38 -53.17 -34.09
N THR A 3 33.13 -53.15 -32.80
CA THR A 3 33.99 -53.42 -31.59
C THR A 3 35.23 -52.51 -31.44
N GLY A 4 35.35 -51.88 -30.29
CA GLY A 4 36.58 -51.26 -29.83
C GLY A 4 36.48 -50.56 -28.47
N ARG A 5 36.55 -51.34 -27.37
CA ARG A 5 36.83 -50.88 -25.98
C ARG A 5 38.31 -50.57 -25.83
N ARG A 6 38.67 -49.64 -24.92
CA ARG A 6 39.84 -49.73 -23.95
C ARG A 6 40.04 -48.33 -23.34
N ARG A 7 40.11 -48.13 -22.10
CA ARG A 7 40.67 -48.60 -20.82
C ARG A 7 41.43 -47.46 -20.15
N LEU A 8 41.14 -47.32 -18.88
CA LEU A 8 41.77 -46.55 -17.78
C LEU A 8 43.29 -46.51 -17.83
N LEU A 9 43.84 -45.40 -17.28
CA LEU A 9 45.06 -45.42 -16.44
C LEU A 9 44.99 -44.31 -15.41
N ALA A 10 45.08 -44.72 -14.15
CA ALA A 10 45.27 -43.86 -12.98
C ALA A 10 46.79 -43.73 -12.74
N LEU A 11 47.23 -42.56 -12.30
CA LEU A 11 48.55 -42.42 -11.64
C LEU A 11 48.39 -41.53 -10.41
N ALA A 12 48.80 -42.08 -9.29
CA ALA A 12 49.00 -41.40 -8.01
C ALA A 12 50.47 -40.98 -7.89
N ALA A 13 50.71 -39.83 -7.27
CA ALA A 13 51.97 -39.49 -6.57
C ALA A 13 51.76 -38.30 -5.65
N ALA A 14 51.70 -38.52 -4.41
CA ALA A 14 52.65 -38.30 -3.31
C ALA A 14 52.87 -36.83 -2.88
N SER A 15 52.53 -36.62 -1.64
CA SER A 15 52.70 -35.53 -0.70
C SER A 15 54.09 -34.93 -0.54
N LEU A 16 54.13 -33.60 -0.34
CA LEU A 16 55.14 -32.95 0.52
C LEU A 16 54.48 -31.77 1.23
N GLY A 17 54.55 -31.76 2.55
CA GLY A 17 53.98 -30.73 3.41
C GLY A 17 54.86 -29.51 3.52
N ALA A 18 54.27 -28.37 3.78
CA ALA A 18 54.91 -27.20 4.36
C ALA A 18 53.93 -26.44 5.28
N ALA A 19 54.47 -26.01 6.39
CA ALA A 19 53.81 -25.51 7.59
C ALA A 19 53.04 -24.18 7.40
N GLY A 20 52.11 -23.95 8.29
CA GLY A 20 51.10 -22.89 8.35
C GLY A 20 51.61 -21.47 8.60
N LEU A 21 50.68 -20.56 8.32
CA LEU A 21 50.52 -19.25 8.97
C LEU A 21 49.00 -19.01 9.22
N PRO A 22 48.64 -18.38 10.33
CA PRO A 22 47.24 -18.18 10.69
C PRO A 22 46.69 -16.84 10.21
N GLY A 23 45.39 -16.80 9.94
CA GLY A 23 44.63 -15.56 9.96
C GLY A 23 44.14 -15.07 8.60
N GLY A 24 43.07 -15.67 8.10
CA GLY A 24 42.20 -15.08 7.09
C GLY A 24 40.76 -15.21 7.59
N SER A 25 40.18 -14.09 7.98
CA SER A 25 38.73 -14.00 8.33
C SER A 25 37.92 -14.46 7.12
N ALA A 26 37.22 -15.59 7.27
CA ALA A 26 36.29 -16.06 6.27
C ALA A 26 35.15 -15.04 6.11
N ALA A 27 35.14 -14.38 4.97
CA ALA A 27 33.93 -13.69 4.52
C ALA A 27 32.83 -14.74 4.37
N ALA A 28 31.75 -14.59 5.14
CA ALA A 28 30.58 -15.45 5.02
C ALA A 28 30.07 -15.37 3.58
N ASP A 29 30.07 -16.50 2.90
CA ASP A 29 29.52 -16.64 1.56
C ASP A 29 28.09 -16.10 1.53
N ALA A 30 27.81 -15.19 0.60
CA ALA A 30 26.46 -14.71 0.35
C ALA A 30 25.61 -15.92 -0.07
N PRO A 31 24.40 -16.08 0.50
CA PRO A 31 23.54 -17.21 0.17
C PRO A 31 23.26 -17.23 -1.34
N THR A 32 23.48 -18.37 -1.97
CA THR A 32 23.17 -18.62 -3.37
C THR A 32 21.66 -18.37 -3.58
N PRO A 33 21.26 -17.58 -4.58
CA PRO A 33 19.84 -17.37 -4.87
C PRO A 33 19.14 -18.69 -5.15
N THR A 34 18.05 -18.97 -4.44
CA THR A 34 17.16 -20.10 -4.73
C THR A 34 16.51 -19.84 -6.08
N PRO A 35 16.44 -20.84 -7.01
CA PRO A 35 15.75 -20.66 -8.27
C PRO A 35 14.28 -20.27 -8.05
N PRO A 36 13.71 -19.39 -8.91
CA PRO A 36 12.32 -18.97 -8.79
C PRO A 36 11.37 -20.14 -8.97
N PRO A 37 10.19 -20.12 -8.31
CA PRO A 37 9.12 -21.07 -8.62
C PRO A 37 8.69 -20.90 -10.08
N PRO A 38 8.16 -21.96 -10.71
CA PRO A 38 7.71 -21.90 -12.09
C PRO A 38 6.62 -20.85 -12.27
N PRO A 39 6.50 -20.21 -13.46
CA PRO A 39 5.47 -19.22 -13.73
C PRO A 39 4.07 -19.84 -13.54
N GLY A 40 3.32 -19.35 -12.54
CA GLY A 40 1.94 -19.75 -12.31
C GLY A 40 1.48 -19.83 -10.86
N GLU A 41 2.35 -20.15 -9.93
CA GLU A 41 1.95 -20.30 -8.52
C GLU A 41 2.98 -19.67 -7.58
N PHE A 42 2.79 -18.39 -7.27
CA PHE A 42 3.50 -17.78 -6.14
C PHE A 42 2.88 -18.28 -4.83
N ASP A 43 3.63 -19.07 -4.08
CA ASP A 43 3.24 -19.56 -2.76
C ASP A 43 3.87 -18.69 -1.66
N VAL A 44 3.02 -17.91 -1.00
CA VAL A 44 3.40 -17.03 0.11
C VAL A 44 3.96 -17.82 1.30
N ALA A 45 3.41 -19.00 1.60
CA ALA A 45 3.87 -19.81 2.71
C ALA A 45 5.28 -20.36 2.44
N ALA A 46 5.51 -20.87 1.24
CA ALA A 46 6.83 -21.31 0.80
C ALA A 46 7.84 -20.16 0.80
N GLU A 47 7.48 -18.98 0.27
CA GLU A 47 8.34 -17.79 0.27
C GLU A 47 8.74 -17.38 1.70
N ASN A 48 7.83 -17.44 2.66
CA ASN A 48 8.09 -17.08 4.05
C ASN A 48 8.96 -18.09 4.82
N THR A 49 9.30 -19.26 4.25
CA THR A 49 10.30 -20.17 4.81
C THR A 49 11.73 -19.71 4.53
N ALA A 50 11.93 -18.83 3.56
CA ALA A 50 13.24 -18.28 3.24
C ALA A 50 13.78 -17.41 4.40
N PRO A 51 15.12 -17.38 4.61
CA PRO A 51 15.71 -16.61 5.69
C PRO A 51 15.49 -15.11 5.50
N GLY A 52 14.85 -14.50 6.47
CA GLY A 52 14.67 -13.05 6.52
C GLY A 52 15.87 -12.34 7.15
N THR A 53 15.91 -11.02 7.00
CA THR A 53 16.95 -10.16 7.57
C THR A 53 16.38 -8.84 8.07
N ALA A 54 16.93 -8.31 9.16
CA ALA A 54 16.62 -6.95 9.62
C ALA A 54 17.42 -5.87 8.88
N SER A 55 18.38 -6.26 8.04
CA SER A 55 19.27 -5.33 7.33
C SER A 55 18.57 -4.46 6.28
N TRP A 56 17.30 -4.72 5.97
CA TRP A 56 16.51 -3.84 5.12
C TRP A 56 16.34 -2.43 5.71
N ARG A 57 16.45 -2.29 7.05
CA ARG A 57 16.19 -1.01 7.72
C ARG A 57 17.26 0.04 7.37
N VAL A 58 16.79 1.22 6.97
CA VAL A 58 17.65 2.40 6.85
C VAL A 58 17.99 2.90 8.25
N THR A 59 19.27 2.89 8.58
CA THR A 59 19.80 3.32 9.87
C THR A 59 20.52 4.66 9.80
N ARG A 60 21.00 5.04 8.60
CA ARG A 60 21.76 6.26 8.34
C ARG A 60 21.20 6.96 7.10
N THR A 61 20.61 8.12 7.26
CA THR A 61 20.02 8.87 6.12
C THR A 61 21.01 9.81 5.43
N GLY A 62 22.14 10.12 6.09
CA GLY A 62 23.09 11.11 5.59
C GLY A 62 22.52 12.53 5.54
N ALA A 63 23.25 13.42 4.89
CA ALA A 63 22.78 14.78 4.58
C ALA A 63 21.64 14.73 3.55
N ALA A 64 20.85 15.81 3.47
CA ALA A 64 19.85 15.95 2.42
C ALA A 64 20.52 15.88 1.03
N GLY A 65 19.94 15.07 0.14
CA GLY A 65 20.49 14.87 -1.21
C GLY A 65 21.74 13.98 -1.29
N ALA A 66 22.21 13.40 -0.16
CA ALA A 66 23.40 12.51 -0.19
C ALA A 66 23.19 11.31 -1.11
N ILE A 67 21.99 10.71 -1.10
CA ILE A 67 21.53 9.72 -2.07
C ILE A 67 19.99 9.72 -2.14
N GLU A 68 19.45 9.72 -3.35
CA GLU A 68 18.02 9.69 -3.62
C GLU A 68 17.76 8.93 -4.92
N GLY A 69 16.55 8.37 -5.10
CA GLY A 69 16.23 7.68 -6.35
C GLY A 69 14.74 7.40 -6.52
N PHE A 70 14.38 6.99 -7.73
CA PHE A 70 13.05 6.50 -8.11
C PHE A 70 13.17 5.54 -9.29
N THR A 71 12.13 4.74 -9.54
CA THR A 71 12.05 3.80 -10.65
C THR A 71 11.22 4.36 -11.81
N SER A 72 11.55 3.98 -13.04
CA SER A 72 10.77 4.35 -14.24
C SER A 72 9.34 3.80 -14.23
N GLN A 73 9.05 2.81 -13.40
CA GLN A 73 7.72 2.23 -13.19
C GLN A 73 7.46 2.05 -11.69
N VAL A 74 6.21 2.15 -11.25
CA VAL A 74 5.82 1.89 -9.86
C VAL A 74 5.62 0.40 -9.59
N SER A 75 5.36 -0.36 -10.65
CA SER A 75 5.20 -1.81 -10.61
C SER A 75 5.70 -2.47 -11.89
N VAL A 76 6.16 -3.70 -11.76
CA VAL A 76 6.59 -4.58 -12.86
C VAL A 76 6.08 -6.00 -12.62
N LEU A 77 5.94 -6.81 -13.68
CA LEU A 77 5.79 -8.26 -13.54
C LEU A 77 7.15 -8.90 -13.25
N PRO A 78 7.20 -10.09 -12.63
CA PRO A 78 8.44 -10.84 -12.49
C PRO A 78 9.13 -11.01 -13.85
N GLY A 79 10.40 -10.65 -13.96
CA GLY A 79 11.18 -10.71 -15.20
C GLY A 79 11.09 -9.47 -16.08
N GLU A 80 10.18 -8.53 -15.81
CA GLU A 80 10.19 -7.23 -16.51
C GLU A 80 11.32 -6.35 -15.97
N PRO A 81 12.17 -5.79 -16.82
CA PRO A 81 13.21 -4.88 -16.37
C PRO A 81 12.65 -3.52 -15.97
N VAL A 82 13.34 -2.84 -15.04
CA VAL A 82 12.99 -1.48 -14.61
C VAL A 82 14.23 -0.60 -14.52
N ASP A 83 14.15 0.61 -15.05
CA ASP A 83 15.22 1.57 -14.92
C ASP A 83 15.16 2.27 -13.55
N LEU A 84 16.32 2.39 -12.92
CA LEU A 84 16.51 3.09 -11.65
C LEU A 84 17.28 4.39 -11.89
N HIS A 85 16.69 5.49 -11.43
CA HIS A 85 17.27 6.83 -11.51
C HIS A 85 17.78 7.21 -10.13
N VAL A 86 19.09 7.45 -9.99
CA VAL A 86 19.75 7.77 -8.72
C VAL A 86 20.55 9.05 -8.86
N SER A 87 20.44 9.92 -7.87
CA SER A 87 21.34 11.06 -7.66
C SER A 87 22.09 10.86 -6.35
N THR A 88 23.39 10.98 -6.38
CA THR A 88 24.24 10.88 -5.17
C THR A 88 25.50 11.73 -5.31
N THR A 89 25.97 12.26 -4.17
CA THR A 89 27.25 12.98 -4.06
C THR A 89 28.45 12.02 -3.84
N ALA A 90 28.18 10.74 -3.54
CA ALA A 90 29.22 9.74 -3.37
C ALA A 90 29.75 9.26 -4.73
N ALA A 91 31.03 8.87 -4.80
CA ALA A 91 31.65 8.34 -6.00
C ALA A 91 31.04 7.00 -6.47
N GLY A 92 30.45 6.24 -5.54
CA GLY A 92 29.78 5.00 -5.84
C GLY A 92 28.71 4.66 -4.82
N TYR A 93 27.79 3.76 -5.20
CA TYR A 93 26.70 3.28 -4.34
C TYR A 93 26.34 1.83 -4.67
N THR A 94 25.61 1.18 -3.78
CA THR A 94 25.00 -0.13 -4.01
C THR A 94 23.49 -0.06 -3.89
N VAL A 95 22.80 -1.01 -4.53
CA VAL A 95 21.35 -1.22 -4.44
C VAL A 95 21.12 -2.60 -3.86
N SER A 96 20.31 -2.70 -2.81
CA SER A 96 19.87 -3.97 -2.25
C SER A 96 18.34 -4.05 -2.36
N ALA A 97 17.83 -5.06 -3.07
CA ALA A 97 16.40 -5.29 -3.21
C ALA A 97 15.89 -6.17 -2.07
N PHE A 98 15.09 -5.59 -1.20
CA PHE A 98 14.45 -6.33 -0.12
C PHE A 98 12.96 -6.53 -0.44
N ARG A 99 12.54 -7.80 -0.53
CA ARG A 99 11.12 -8.14 -0.53
C ARG A 99 10.59 -8.00 0.89
N MET A 100 9.49 -7.26 1.02
CA MET A 100 8.83 -7.01 2.30
C MET A 100 7.72 -8.04 2.53
N GLY A 101 7.71 -8.65 3.72
CA GLY A 101 6.78 -9.73 4.06
C GLY A 101 6.85 -10.09 5.54
N TRP A 102 6.63 -11.35 5.90
CA TRP A 102 6.70 -11.82 7.29
C TRP A 102 8.09 -12.30 7.71
N TYR A 103 8.64 -13.32 7.04
CA TYR A 103 9.97 -13.90 7.24
C TYR A 103 10.35 -14.11 8.73
N GLY A 104 9.49 -14.82 9.48
CA GLY A 104 9.71 -15.07 10.90
C GLY A 104 9.74 -13.80 11.78
N GLY A 105 9.13 -12.69 11.30
CA GLY A 105 9.07 -11.41 12.04
C GLY A 105 10.17 -10.42 11.67
N THR A 106 11.18 -10.80 10.86
CA THR A 106 12.24 -9.88 10.41
C THR A 106 11.70 -8.86 9.39
N ARG A 107 10.57 -9.18 8.71
CA ARG A 107 9.80 -8.35 7.78
C ARG A 107 10.45 -8.07 6.44
N GLY A 108 11.64 -8.56 6.18
CA GLY A 108 12.29 -8.36 4.90
C GLY A 108 13.25 -9.49 4.56
N ARG A 109 13.35 -9.83 3.29
CA ARG A 109 14.31 -10.77 2.72
C ARG A 109 15.13 -10.07 1.65
N LEU A 110 16.45 -10.21 1.71
CA LEU A 110 17.33 -9.76 0.62
C LEU A 110 17.16 -10.71 -0.58
N VAL A 111 16.66 -10.18 -1.69
CA VAL A 111 16.45 -10.94 -2.94
C VAL A 111 17.63 -10.75 -3.90
N TRP A 112 18.14 -9.53 -3.96
CA TRP A 112 19.20 -9.18 -4.89
C TRP A 112 20.04 -8.02 -4.36
N ARG A 113 21.31 -7.97 -4.80
CA ARG A 113 22.23 -6.86 -4.53
C ARG A 113 23.08 -6.56 -5.74
N SER A 114 23.26 -5.26 -6.05
CA SER A 114 24.14 -4.83 -7.12
C SER A 114 25.64 -4.92 -6.73
N PRO A 115 26.55 -4.98 -7.71
CA PRO A 115 27.90 -4.50 -7.50
C PRO A 115 27.90 -3.01 -7.12
N VAL A 116 29.07 -2.46 -6.82
CA VAL A 116 29.21 -1.00 -6.67
C VAL A 116 28.97 -0.34 -8.04
N LEU A 117 28.00 0.57 -8.06
CA LEU A 117 27.62 1.37 -9.23
C LEU A 117 28.26 2.76 -9.13
N PRO A 118 28.62 3.39 -10.27
CA PRO A 118 29.18 4.73 -10.26
C PRO A 118 28.13 5.76 -9.80
N GLY A 119 28.51 6.63 -8.87
CA GLY A 119 27.67 7.71 -8.39
C GLY A 119 27.82 8.98 -9.22
N SER A 120 26.74 9.71 -9.36
CA SER A 120 26.73 11.04 -9.99
C SER A 120 25.60 11.89 -9.43
N VAL A 121 25.81 13.20 -9.42
CA VAL A 121 24.77 14.17 -9.10
C VAL A 121 23.94 14.42 -10.35
N GLN A 122 22.65 14.19 -10.26
CA GLN A 122 21.67 14.43 -11.32
C GLN A 122 21.20 15.90 -11.33
N PRO A 123 20.58 16.38 -12.41
CA PRO A 123 20.04 17.74 -12.48
C PRO A 123 19.07 18.06 -11.34
N PRO A 124 18.97 19.33 -10.92
CA PRO A 124 18.04 19.74 -9.88
C PRO A 124 16.58 19.50 -10.30
N ALA A 125 15.68 19.48 -9.31
CA ALA A 125 14.26 19.37 -9.53
C ALA A 125 13.73 20.45 -10.48
N ARG A 126 12.86 20.07 -11.41
CA ARG A 126 12.13 20.99 -12.31
C ARG A 126 10.72 21.20 -11.80
N THR A 127 10.14 22.34 -12.14
CA THR A 127 8.75 22.66 -11.83
C THR A 127 8.01 23.04 -13.11
N ASP A 128 6.91 22.37 -13.38
CA ASP A 128 5.97 22.77 -14.44
C ASP A 128 5.22 24.04 -14.01
N ALA A 129 5.22 25.05 -14.87
CA ALA A 129 4.65 26.36 -14.55
C ALA A 129 3.10 26.34 -14.48
N GLY A 130 2.44 25.48 -15.25
CA GLY A 130 0.98 25.41 -15.33
C GLY A 130 0.37 24.76 -14.11
N THR A 131 0.91 23.61 -13.71
CA THR A 131 0.39 22.78 -12.61
C THR A 131 1.18 22.94 -11.31
N ARG A 132 2.32 23.60 -11.35
CA ARG A 132 3.30 23.65 -10.24
C ARG A 132 3.80 22.27 -9.82
N MET A 133 3.71 21.29 -10.73
CA MET A 133 4.22 19.94 -10.50
C MET A 133 5.75 19.95 -10.46
N THR A 134 6.29 19.35 -9.41
CA THR A 134 7.75 19.14 -9.30
C THR A 134 8.11 17.73 -9.77
N TYR A 135 9.15 17.61 -10.59
CA TYR A 135 9.65 16.34 -11.12
C TYR A 135 11.18 16.36 -11.29
N ALA A 136 11.77 15.18 -11.43
CA ALA A 136 13.19 14.98 -11.68
C ALA A 136 13.39 14.57 -13.15
N ASP A 137 14.20 15.34 -13.87
CA ASP A 137 14.57 15.03 -15.26
C ASP A 137 15.91 14.28 -15.29
N TRP A 138 15.95 13.16 -14.55
CA TRP A 138 17.15 12.36 -14.37
C TRP A 138 17.30 11.30 -15.45
N GLN A 139 18.58 10.98 -15.77
CA GLN A 139 18.91 9.87 -16.63
C GLN A 139 18.87 8.55 -15.84
N PRO A 140 18.62 7.40 -16.48
CA PRO A 140 18.78 6.11 -15.86
C PRO A 140 20.22 5.92 -15.34
N SER A 141 20.35 5.50 -14.09
CA SER A 141 21.64 5.21 -13.44
C SER A 141 21.95 3.72 -13.44
N ALA A 142 20.92 2.88 -13.49
CA ALA A 142 21.02 1.44 -13.58
C ALA A 142 19.73 0.85 -14.18
N ARG A 143 19.85 -0.31 -14.81
CA ARG A 143 18.71 -1.14 -15.23
C ARG A 143 18.68 -2.38 -14.35
N LEU A 144 17.58 -2.59 -13.65
CA LEU A 144 17.37 -3.74 -12.79
C LEU A 144 16.64 -4.82 -13.59
N ASP A 145 17.19 -6.02 -13.59
CA ASP A 145 16.51 -7.21 -14.07
C ASP A 145 15.77 -7.85 -12.88
N THR A 146 14.47 -8.05 -13.01
CA THR A 146 13.64 -8.67 -11.97
C THR A 146 13.41 -10.17 -12.21
N ALA A 147 14.18 -10.79 -13.12
CA ALA A 147 14.13 -12.23 -13.32
C ALA A 147 14.39 -12.96 -11.99
N GLY A 148 13.47 -13.86 -11.64
CA GLY A 148 13.55 -14.60 -10.38
C GLY A 148 13.14 -13.82 -9.12
N TRP A 149 12.71 -12.58 -9.23
CA TRP A 149 12.15 -11.89 -8.07
C TRP A 149 10.72 -12.37 -7.81
N PRO A 150 10.43 -12.89 -6.60
CA PRO A 150 9.06 -13.24 -6.23
C PRO A 150 8.11 -12.03 -6.26
N GLU A 151 6.83 -12.28 -6.53
CA GLU A 151 5.77 -11.27 -6.38
C GLU A 151 5.79 -10.68 -4.96
N GLY A 152 5.50 -9.38 -4.83
CA GLY A 152 5.46 -8.72 -3.53
C GLY A 152 5.83 -7.25 -3.58
N CYS A 153 5.86 -6.64 -2.41
CA CYS A 153 6.30 -5.26 -2.23
C CYS A 153 7.79 -5.23 -1.94
N TYR A 154 8.52 -4.34 -2.57
CA TYR A 154 9.96 -4.21 -2.44
C TYR A 154 10.37 -2.83 -1.94
N LEU A 155 11.41 -2.82 -1.13
CA LEU A 155 12.20 -1.64 -0.83
C LEU A 155 13.60 -1.84 -1.41
N LEU A 156 13.91 -1.10 -2.47
CA LEU A 156 15.26 -1.00 -3.00
C LEU A 156 16.02 -0.06 -2.07
N ARG A 157 16.94 -0.59 -1.26
CA ARG A 157 17.78 0.23 -0.38
C ARG A 157 19.02 0.65 -1.14
N LEU A 158 19.10 1.94 -1.42
CA LEU A 158 20.30 2.60 -1.91
C LEU A 158 21.25 2.82 -0.72
N GLU A 159 22.57 2.63 -0.92
CA GLU A 159 23.58 2.87 0.10
C GLU A 159 24.84 3.43 -0.55
N THR A 160 25.32 4.58 -0.06
CA THR A 160 26.58 5.17 -0.54
C THR A 160 27.77 4.25 -0.25
N GLY A 161 28.82 4.28 -1.10
CA GLY A 161 29.98 3.39 -0.98
C GLY A 161 30.75 3.53 0.32
N ASP A 162 30.69 4.69 0.97
CA ASP A 162 31.25 4.96 2.29
C ASP A 162 30.30 4.52 3.44
N GLY A 163 29.09 4.05 3.12
CA GLY A 163 28.09 3.59 4.08
C GLY A 163 27.46 4.70 4.93
N HIS A 164 27.68 5.98 4.62
CA HIS A 164 27.18 7.10 5.43
C HIS A 164 25.73 7.50 5.13
N ALA A 165 25.20 7.16 3.95
CA ALA A 165 23.83 7.48 3.58
C ALA A 165 23.10 6.28 2.98
N GLN A 166 21.83 6.13 3.38
CA GLN A 166 20.92 5.11 2.88
C GLN A 166 19.55 5.72 2.58
N ARG A 167 18.87 5.24 1.54
CA ARG A 167 17.54 5.67 1.13
C ARG A 167 16.77 4.52 0.49
N TYR A 168 15.44 4.53 0.64
CA TYR A 168 14.57 3.58 -0.05
C TYR A 168 14.10 4.13 -1.40
N VAL A 169 13.84 3.19 -2.31
CA VAL A 169 13.00 3.36 -3.50
C VAL A 169 11.99 2.21 -3.49
N PRO A 170 10.68 2.47 -3.35
CA PRO A 170 9.68 1.41 -3.37
C PRO A 170 9.42 0.93 -4.80
N LEU A 171 9.14 -0.38 -4.93
CA LEU A 171 8.74 -1.03 -6.17
C LEU A 171 7.77 -2.17 -5.83
N THR A 172 6.73 -2.34 -6.63
CA THR A 172 5.85 -3.53 -6.54
C THR A 172 6.21 -4.50 -7.66
N VAL A 173 6.61 -5.72 -7.32
CA VAL A 173 6.62 -6.83 -8.28
C VAL A 173 5.22 -7.42 -8.23
N ARG A 174 4.37 -6.98 -9.18
CA ARG A 174 2.94 -7.29 -9.17
C ARG A 174 2.66 -8.71 -9.63
N SER A 175 1.54 -9.24 -9.17
CA SER A 175 1.04 -10.55 -9.57
C SER A 175 0.52 -10.54 -11.00
N ALA A 176 0.83 -11.59 -11.74
CA ALA A 176 0.32 -11.78 -13.10
C ALA A 176 -1.15 -12.22 -13.13
N SER A 177 -1.63 -12.86 -12.05
CA SER A 177 -3.01 -13.28 -11.85
C SER A 177 -3.46 -12.99 -10.42
N THR A 178 -4.73 -12.63 -10.26
CA THR A 178 -5.37 -12.41 -8.96
C THR A 178 -6.47 -13.43 -8.65
N ALA A 179 -6.76 -14.35 -9.58
CA ALA A 179 -7.83 -15.32 -9.45
C ALA A 179 -7.70 -16.18 -8.18
N GLY A 180 -8.76 -16.26 -7.38
CA GLY A 180 -8.81 -16.98 -6.11
C GLY A 180 -7.97 -16.37 -4.97
N ARG A 181 -7.37 -15.20 -5.17
CA ARG A 181 -6.38 -14.60 -4.25
C ARG A 181 -6.92 -13.36 -3.54
N VAL A 182 -6.38 -13.06 -2.38
CA VAL A 182 -6.59 -11.78 -1.68
C VAL A 182 -5.57 -10.76 -2.22
N VAL A 183 -6.08 -9.72 -2.88
CA VAL A 183 -5.28 -8.72 -3.59
C VAL A 183 -4.93 -7.56 -2.65
N LEU A 184 -3.66 -7.39 -2.34
CA LEU A 184 -3.14 -6.27 -1.58
C LEU A 184 -2.75 -5.13 -2.53
N VAL A 185 -3.37 -3.96 -2.34
CA VAL A 185 -3.18 -2.79 -3.22
C VAL A 185 -2.21 -1.81 -2.58
N ASN A 186 -1.11 -1.45 -3.27
CA ASN A 186 -0.27 -0.33 -2.84
C ASN A 186 -0.86 1.00 -3.32
N ALA A 187 -1.10 1.92 -2.38
CA ALA A 187 -1.75 3.21 -2.60
C ALA A 187 -0.78 4.28 -3.16
N VAL A 188 -0.04 3.94 -4.23
CA VAL A 188 1.08 4.74 -4.74
C VAL A 188 0.68 6.15 -5.18
N ALA A 189 -0.55 6.36 -5.68
CA ALA A 189 -1.06 7.68 -6.03
C ALA A 189 -1.20 8.57 -4.78
N THR A 190 -1.69 8.01 -3.69
CA THR A 190 -1.81 8.69 -2.40
C THR A 190 -0.43 9.03 -1.84
N TRP A 191 0.55 8.10 -1.92
CA TRP A 191 1.91 8.43 -1.48
C TRP A 191 2.49 9.61 -2.24
N GLN A 192 2.27 9.71 -3.56
CA GLN A 192 2.73 10.85 -4.36
C GLN A 192 1.96 12.13 -4.06
N ALA A 193 0.67 12.05 -3.77
CA ALA A 193 -0.15 13.21 -3.42
C ALA A 193 0.36 13.96 -2.19
N TYR A 194 1.01 13.25 -1.26
CA TYR A 194 1.61 13.78 -0.02
C TYR A 194 3.14 13.94 -0.11
N ASN A 195 3.74 13.61 -1.25
CA ASN A 195 5.19 13.66 -1.41
C ASN A 195 5.68 15.10 -1.63
N ARG A 196 6.43 15.64 -0.68
CA ARG A 196 6.98 17.00 -0.73
C ARG A 196 8.39 17.11 -1.34
N TRP A 197 8.87 16.07 -1.99
CA TRP A 197 10.14 16.17 -2.69
C TRP A 197 10.13 17.32 -3.70
N GLY A 198 11.15 18.15 -3.69
CA GLY A 198 11.21 19.39 -4.49
C GLY A 198 10.32 20.52 -3.96
N GLY A 199 9.70 20.37 -2.76
CA GLY A 199 9.04 21.45 -2.02
C GLY A 199 7.51 21.53 -2.16
N ALA A 200 6.89 20.83 -3.13
CA ALA A 200 5.45 20.93 -3.38
C ALA A 200 4.76 19.57 -3.49
N ASP A 201 3.52 19.52 -2.98
CA ASP A 201 2.60 18.39 -3.08
C ASP A 201 1.17 18.89 -3.43
N LEU A 202 0.15 18.00 -3.39
CA LEU A 202 -1.24 18.37 -3.66
C LEU A 202 -1.92 19.16 -2.51
N TYR A 203 -1.21 19.46 -1.42
CA TYR A 203 -1.72 20.21 -0.26
C TYR A 203 -0.99 21.50 -0.01
N LYS A 204 0.33 21.51 -0.21
CA LYS A 204 1.19 22.66 0.09
C LYS A 204 2.23 22.85 -1.01
N GLY A 205 2.47 24.08 -1.40
CA GLY A 205 3.54 24.44 -2.32
C GLY A 205 4.82 24.91 -1.60
N ASN A 206 5.75 25.46 -2.36
CA ASN A 206 7.04 25.95 -1.87
C ASN A 206 6.94 26.99 -0.75
N THR A 207 5.84 27.75 -0.70
CA THR A 207 5.58 28.71 0.39
C THR A 207 4.99 28.05 1.65
N GLY A 208 4.77 26.72 1.63
CA GLY A 208 4.08 26.01 2.71
C GLY A 208 2.57 26.23 2.77
N LYS A 209 2.01 27.08 1.90
CA LYS A 209 0.58 27.44 1.88
C LYS A 209 -0.21 26.61 0.88
N LYS A 210 -1.51 26.39 1.17
CA LYS A 210 -2.45 25.68 0.27
C LYS A 210 -2.57 26.39 -1.09
N ALA A 211 -2.58 27.72 -1.13
CA ALA A 211 -2.73 28.49 -2.36
C ALA A 211 -1.59 28.25 -3.38
N SER A 212 -0.41 27.83 -2.92
CA SER A 212 0.74 27.51 -3.76
C SER A 212 0.91 26.00 -4.04
N ARG A 213 -0.07 25.15 -3.65
CA ARG A 213 -0.03 23.70 -3.87
C ARG A 213 0.13 23.34 -5.34
N SER A 214 0.68 22.20 -5.62
CA SER A 214 0.65 21.61 -6.95
C SER A 214 -0.77 21.18 -7.34
N LEU A 215 -1.08 21.21 -8.63
CA LEU A 215 -2.32 20.70 -9.22
C LEU A 215 -2.13 19.33 -9.86
N ALA A 216 -0.87 18.90 -9.95
CA ALA A 216 -0.46 17.57 -10.34
C ALA A 216 0.82 17.18 -9.60
N VAL A 217 1.08 15.87 -9.48
CA VAL A 217 2.33 15.33 -8.94
C VAL A 217 2.84 14.21 -9.85
N SER A 218 4.16 14.01 -9.87
CA SER A 218 4.81 13.04 -10.76
C SER A 218 5.38 11.86 -9.97
N PHE A 219 5.29 10.65 -10.54
CA PHE A 219 6.10 9.50 -10.10
C PHE A 219 7.58 9.62 -10.50
N ASP A 220 7.92 10.55 -11.40
CA ASP A 220 9.30 10.79 -11.86
C ASP A 220 10.03 11.69 -10.85
N ARG A 221 10.08 11.24 -9.59
CA ARG A 221 10.80 11.91 -8.49
C ARG A 221 10.95 10.99 -7.27
N PRO A 222 12.02 11.18 -6.47
CA PRO A 222 12.16 10.49 -5.20
C PRO A 222 11.02 10.79 -4.20
N TYR A 223 10.87 9.95 -3.18
CA TYR A 223 10.03 10.27 -2.04
C TYR A 223 10.82 10.99 -0.95
N ALA A 224 10.30 12.12 -0.46
CA ALA A 224 10.89 12.85 0.67
C ALA A 224 10.64 12.12 2.00
N GLY A 225 9.41 11.63 2.21
CA GLY A 225 8.97 10.97 3.44
C GLY A 225 9.41 9.52 3.56
N GLY A 226 9.27 8.94 4.77
CA GLY A 226 9.51 7.51 5.01
C GLY A 226 10.94 7.05 4.70
N ARG A 227 11.92 7.95 4.76
CA ARG A 227 13.31 7.67 4.32
C ARG A 227 13.37 7.19 2.85
N GLY A 228 12.45 7.69 2.02
CA GLY A 228 12.30 7.31 0.61
C GLY A 228 11.20 6.28 0.31
N SER A 229 10.55 5.70 1.33
CA SER A 229 9.48 4.71 1.14
C SER A 229 8.07 5.31 1.00
N GLY A 230 7.94 6.64 1.01
CA GLY A 230 6.63 7.28 1.04
C GLY A 230 5.85 6.91 2.30
N GLN A 231 4.62 6.46 2.13
CA GLN A 231 3.74 6.05 3.24
C GLN A 231 3.74 4.54 3.51
N PHE A 232 4.44 3.75 2.71
CA PHE A 232 4.44 2.28 2.72
C PHE A 232 4.67 1.68 4.12
N LEU A 233 5.73 2.12 4.82
CA LEU A 233 6.13 1.53 6.10
C LEU A 233 5.11 1.74 7.23
N VAL A 234 4.24 2.77 7.12
CA VAL A 234 3.25 3.09 8.16
C VAL A 234 1.91 2.43 7.86
N TYR A 235 1.43 2.55 6.62
CA TYR A 235 0.05 2.21 6.28
C TYR A 235 -0.10 0.88 5.55
N GLU A 236 1.00 0.22 5.13
CA GLU A 236 0.90 -1.00 4.32
C GLU A 236 1.76 -2.16 4.84
N ALA A 237 3.02 -1.92 5.16
CA ALA A 237 3.96 -2.97 5.59
C ALA A 237 3.47 -3.81 6.80
N PRO A 238 2.80 -3.26 7.84
CA PRO A 238 2.27 -4.05 8.93
C PRO A 238 1.17 -5.03 8.48
N LEU A 239 0.29 -4.58 7.57
CA LEU A 239 -0.76 -5.42 7.00
C LEU A 239 -0.20 -6.54 6.13
N ILE A 240 0.77 -6.22 5.27
CA ILE A 240 1.45 -7.20 4.40
C ILE A 240 2.11 -8.29 5.25
N ALA A 241 2.84 -7.90 6.29
CA ALA A 241 3.48 -8.85 7.20
C ALA A 241 2.45 -9.76 7.93
N LEU A 242 1.29 -9.21 8.31
CA LEU A 242 0.21 -9.97 8.93
C LEU A 242 -0.41 -10.96 7.92
N ALA A 243 -0.77 -10.50 6.73
CA ALA A 243 -1.39 -11.33 5.70
C ALA A 243 -0.46 -12.48 5.26
N GLU A 244 0.82 -12.21 5.07
CA GLU A 244 1.81 -13.23 4.73
C GLU A 244 2.04 -14.24 5.87
N ARG A 245 2.04 -13.78 7.14
CA ARG A 245 2.11 -14.68 8.30
C ARG A 245 0.97 -15.68 8.34
N MET A 246 -0.20 -15.30 7.83
CA MET A 246 -1.37 -16.16 7.76
C MET A 246 -1.27 -17.25 6.68
N GLY A 247 -0.31 -17.17 5.77
CA GLY A 247 -0.14 -18.12 4.67
C GLY A 247 -1.28 -18.11 3.65
N LEU A 248 -1.93 -16.98 3.46
CA LEU A 248 -3.04 -16.84 2.52
C LEU A 248 -2.53 -16.79 1.07
N ALA A 249 -3.38 -17.18 0.12
CA ALA A 249 -3.14 -16.94 -1.30
C ALA A 249 -3.25 -15.43 -1.56
N LEU A 250 -2.09 -14.75 -1.65
CA LEU A 250 -2.01 -13.30 -1.81
C LEU A 250 -1.60 -12.92 -3.24
N ALA A 251 -2.13 -11.80 -3.71
CA ALA A 251 -1.66 -11.10 -4.90
C ALA A 251 -1.31 -9.65 -4.56
N TYR A 252 -0.39 -9.07 -5.30
CA TYR A 252 0.12 -7.72 -5.09
C TYR A 252 -0.09 -6.87 -6.33
N THR A 253 -0.56 -5.64 -6.14
CA THR A 253 -0.80 -4.70 -7.23
C THR A 253 -0.72 -3.25 -6.74
N THR A 254 -0.90 -2.30 -7.63
CA THR A 254 -0.99 -0.87 -7.31
C THR A 254 -2.29 -0.27 -7.84
N GLY A 255 -2.68 0.89 -7.32
CA GLY A 255 -3.81 1.65 -7.88
C GLY A 255 -3.62 2.02 -9.36
N VAL A 256 -2.38 2.18 -9.83
CA VAL A 256 -2.04 2.41 -11.25
C VAL A 256 -2.37 1.18 -12.09
N ASP A 257 -2.03 -0.02 -11.61
CA ASP A 257 -2.33 -1.26 -12.33
C ASP A 257 -3.84 -1.52 -12.40
N LEU A 258 -4.56 -1.27 -11.29
CA LEU A 258 -6.02 -1.35 -11.27
C LEU A 258 -6.69 -0.38 -12.24
N ALA A 259 -6.11 0.81 -12.43
CA ALA A 259 -6.62 1.77 -13.42
C ALA A 259 -6.38 1.29 -14.85
N ARG A 260 -5.24 0.64 -15.10
CA ARG A 260 -4.77 0.27 -16.44
C ARG A 260 -5.44 -0.99 -16.98
N ASP A 261 -5.67 -1.99 -16.13
CA ASP A 261 -6.17 -3.31 -16.56
C ASP A 261 -7.58 -3.58 -16.02
N PRO A 262 -8.62 -3.54 -16.90
CA PRO A 262 -10.00 -3.82 -16.51
C PRO A 262 -10.26 -5.28 -16.13
N HIS A 263 -9.32 -6.17 -16.38
CA HIS A 263 -9.46 -7.60 -16.12
C HIS A 263 -8.61 -8.10 -14.95
N LEU A 264 -7.80 -7.23 -14.35
CA LEU A 264 -6.86 -7.60 -13.30
C LEU A 264 -7.53 -8.26 -12.09
N LEU A 265 -8.75 -7.84 -11.74
CA LEU A 265 -9.49 -8.37 -10.59
C LEU A 265 -10.46 -9.52 -10.95
N ARG A 266 -10.36 -10.07 -12.16
CA ARG A 266 -11.22 -11.20 -12.55
C ARG A 266 -11.01 -12.38 -11.59
N ASP A 267 -12.12 -12.87 -11.02
CA ASP A 267 -12.15 -14.01 -10.11
C ASP A 267 -11.29 -13.83 -8.83
N ALA A 268 -10.89 -12.61 -8.48
CA ALA A 268 -10.23 -12.33 -7.22
C ALA A 268 -11.15 -12.62 -6.03
N ALA A 269 -10.63 -13.24 -4.97
CA ALA A 269 -11.41 -13.53 -3.77
C ALA A 269 -11.74 -12.26 -2.98
N ALA A 270 -10.77 -11.36 -2.87
CA ALA A 270 -10.93 -10.07 -2.20
C ALA A 270 -9.95 -9.01 -2.73
N VAL A 271 -10.34 -7.75 -2.61
CA VAL A 271 -9.46 -6.58 -2.74
C VAL A 271 -9.30 -5.94 -1.36
N VAL A 272 -8.06 -5.64 -0.99
CA VAL A 272 -7.72 -4.99 0.29
C VAL A 272 -7.04 -3.66 0.01
N SER A 273 -7.72 -2.56 0.37
CA SER A 273 -7.19 -1.20 0.37
C SER A 273 -6.64 -0.90 1.78
N PRO A 274 -5.33 -0.62 1.91
CA PRO A 274 -4.68 -0.44 3.20
C PRO A 274 -4.82 1.00 3.73
N GLY A 275 -4.63 1.18 5.00
CA GLY A 275 -4.51 2.39 5.83
C GLY A 275 -4.87 3.75 5.24
N HIS A 276 -4.24 4.17 4.15
CA HIS A 276 -4.48 5.48 3.54
C HIS A 276 -4.46 5.41 2.01
N ASP A 277 -5.63 5.37 1.39
CA ASP A 277 -5.79 5.22 -0.08
C ASP A 277 -6.84 6.21 -0.63
N GLU A 278 -6.51 7.50 -0.53
CA GLU A 278 -7.40 8.63 -0.80
C GLU A 278 -7.62 8.91 -2.30
N TYR A 279 -6.59 8.70 -3.14
CA TYR A 279 -6.53 9.19 -4.52
C TYR A 279 -6.76 8.08 -5.55
N TRP A 280 -7.96 8.02 -6.13
CA TRP A 280 -8.36 7.00 -7.11
C TRP A 280 -8.73 7.62 -8.46
N SER A 281 -8.38 6.93 -9.56
CA SER A 281 -8.92 7.29 -10.86
C SER A 281 -10.34 6.71 -11.05
N PRO A 282 -11.15 7.28 -11.98
CA PRO A 282 -12.44 6.71 -12.35
C PRO A 282 -12.34 5.24 -12.81
N GLU A 283 -11.29 4.90 -13.55
CA GLU A 283 -11.03 3.55 -14.07
C GLU A 283 -10.77 2.58 -12.91
N GLN A 284 -9.87 2.93 -11.97
CA GLN A 284 -9.62 2.13 -10.76
C GLN A 284 -10.92 1.88 -10.00
N ARG A 285 -11.70 2.93 -9.73
CA ARG A 285 -12.98 2.80 -9.04
C ARG A 285 -13.96 1.91 -9.79
N LEU A 286 -14.09 2.09 -11.11
CA LEU A 286 -14.96 1.28 -11.95
C LEU A 286 -14.58 -0.20 -11.90
N HIS A 287 -13.30 -0.51 -12.00
CA HIS A 287 -12.83 -1.90 -12.02
C HIS A 287 -13.02 -2.59 -10.66
N VAL A 288 -12.77 -1.88 -9.55
CA VAL A 288 -13.06 -2.39 -8.19
C VAL A 288 -14.57 -2.55 -7.97
N THR A 289 -15.40 -1.59 -8.43
CA THR A 289 -16.86 -1.68 -8.33
C THR A 289 -17.38 -2.91 -9.08
N ARG A 290 -16.93 -3.13 -10.32
CA ARG A 290 -17.32 -4.30 -11.13
C ARG A 290 -16.92 -5.62 -10.46
N ALA A 291 -15.70 -5.72 -9.94
CA ALA A 291 -15.25 -6.90 -9.23
C ALA A 291 -16.12 -7.17 -7.98
N ARG A 292 -16.37 -6.13 -7.16
CA ARG A 292 -17.26 -6.21 -6.00
C ARG A 292 -18.67 -6.68 -6.38
N ASP A 293 -19.26 -6.08 -7.40
CA ASP A 293 -20.63 -6.41 -7.82
C ASP A 293 -20.72 -7.84 -8.40
N SER A 294 -19.58 -8.39 -8.85
CA SER A 294 -19.46 -9.78 -9.31
C SER A 294 -19.08 -10.78 -8.19
N GLY A 295 -19.03 -10.36 -6.93
CA GLY A 295 -18.78 -11.25 -5.79
C GLY A 295 -17.40 -11.14 -5.14
N THR A 296 -16.47 -10.36 -5.68
CA THR A 296 -15.17 -10.10 -5.03
C THR A 296 -15.37 -9.26 -3.76
N ASN A 297 -14.91 -9.75 -2.62
CA ASN A 297 -15.02 -9.01 -1.37
C ASN A 297 -14.13 -7.75 -1.38
N LEU A 298 -14.49 -6.73 -0.59
CA LEU A 298 -13.72 -5.50 -0.46
C LEU A 298 -13.44 -5.18 1.01
N ALA A 299 -12.18 -5.09 1.41
CA ALA A 299 -11.78 -4.65 2.74
C ALA A 299 -11.06 -3.30 2.66
N VAL A 300 -11.58 -2.31 3.37
CA VAL A 300 -10.95 -0.99 3.55
C VAL A 300 -10.44 -0.89 4.98
N LEU A 301 -9.14 -1.06 5.14
CA LEU A 301 -8.49 -1.10 6.44
C LEU A 301 -7.86 0.26 6.78
N GLY A 302 -8.68 1.30 6.68
CA GLY A 302 -8.29 2.68 6.85
C GLY A 302 -9.49 3.63 6.90
N ALA A 303 -9.23 4.90 6.57
CA ALA A 303 -10.26 5.92 6.35
C ALA A 303 -9.85 6.83 5.18
N ASN A 304 -10.80 7.64 4.72
CA ASN A 304 -10.60 8.55 3.58
C ASN A 304 -10.21 7.81 2.28
N CYS A 305 -10.72 6.58 2.11
CA CYS A 305 -10.47 5.80 0.92
C CYS A 305 -11.36 6.26 -0.24
N CYS A 306 -10.81 6.27 -1.47
CA CYS A 306 -11.55 6.62 -2.70
C CYS A 306 -12.22 8.00 -2.64
N TYR A 307 -11.62 8.97 -1.94
CA TYR A 307 -12.20 10.30 -1.75
C TYR A 307 -11.91 11.26 -2.89
N ARG A 308 -10.63 11.31 -3.34
CA ARG A 308 -10.18 12.22 -4.39
C ARG A 308 -10.17 11.54 -5.75
N ARG A 309 -10.97 12.05 -6.68
CA ARG A 309 -10.90 11.66 -8.09
C ARG A 309 -9.68 12.29 -8.74
N ILE A 310 -8.84 11.45 -9.35
CA ILE A 310 -7.66 11.85 -10.09
C ILE A 310 -7.77 11.46 -11.55
N ARG A 311 -6.83 11.99 -12.35
CA ARG A 311 -6.56 11.53 -13.70
C ARG A 311 -5.08 11.20 -13.83
N TYR A 312 -4.78 10.08 -14.47
CA TYR A 312 -3.39 9.79 -14.84
C TYR A 312 -3.05 10.39 -16.19
N GLU A 313 -1.86 10.97 -16.29
CA GLU A 313 -1.29 11.48 -17.54
C GLU A 313 0.11 10.89 -17.76
N PRO A 314 0.57 10.82 -19.05
CA PRO A 314 1.91 10.32 -19.36
C PRO A 314 2.99 11.34 -19.00
N SER A 315 4.20 10.85 -18.77
CA SER A 315 5.43 11.62 -18.81
C SER A 315 6.37 11.08 -19.89
N ARG A 316 7.59 11.63 -19.97
CA ARG A 316 8.63 11.07 -20.86
C ARG A 316 9.03 9.62 -20.52
N LEU A 317 8.77 9.16 -19.27
CA LEU A 317 9.08 7.80 -18.83
C LEU A 317 7.95 6.80 -19.12
N GLY A 318 6.82 7.24 -19.68
CA GLY A 318 5.73 6.35 -20.07
C GLY A 318 4.35 6.81 -19.63
N PRO A 319 3.33 5.95 -19.80
CA PRO A 319 1.96 6.23 -19.40
C PRO A 319 1.79 6.22 -17.87
N HIS A 320 0.73 6.88 -17.38
CA HIS A 320 0.32 6.89 -15.95
C HIS A 320 1.40 7.36 -14.97
N ARG A 321 2.28 8.28 -15.40
CA ARG A 321 3.36 8.80 -14.57
C ARG A 321 3.03 10.09 -13.82
N ILE A 322 1.94 10.75 -14.17
CA ILE A 322 1.49 12.00 -13.57
C ILE A 322 0.11 11.79 -12.96
N VAL A 323 -0.07 12.22 -11.72
CA VAL A 323 -1.35 12.23 -11.00
C VAL A 323 -1.87 13.66 -10.99
N VAL A 324 -2.95 13.92 -11.72
CA VAL A 324 -3.60 15.24 -11.82
C VAL A 324 -4.76 15.31 -10.84
N CYS A 325 -4.78 16.36 -9.99
CA CYS A 325 -5.88 16.63 -9.06
C CYS A 325 -6.02 18.12 -8.76
N TYR A 326 -6.93 18.77 -9.43
CA TYR A 326 -7.20 20.20 -9.28
C TYR A 326 -8.03 20.53 -8.02
N LYS A 327 -8.75 19.54 -7.46
CA LYS A 327 -9.61 19.71 -6.29
C LYS A 327 -10.66 20.81 -6.52
N GLU A 328 -10.73 21.80 -5.64
CA GLU A 328 -11.67 22.91 -5.75
C GLU A 328 -11.46 23.77 -7.03
N ASP A 329 -10.27 23.72 -7.60
CA ASP A 329 -9.92 24.45 -8.83
C ASP A 329 -10.25 23.68 -10.12
N TYR A 330 -11.05 22.58 -10.07
CA TYR A 330 -11.32 21.68 -11.19
C TYR A 330 -11.82 22.40 -12.46
N ALA A 331 -12.54 23.51 -12.31
CA ALA A 331 -13.02 24.30 -13.45
C ALA A 331 -11.89 24.93 -14.30
N ARG A 332 -10.66 24.96 -13.77
CA ARG A 332 -9.43 25.41 -14.46
C ARG A 332 -8.64 24.26 -15.06
N ASP A 333 -9.05 23.02 -14.84
CA ASP A 333 -8.38 21.84 -15.36
C ASP A 333 -8.57 21.76 -16.88
N PRO A 334 -7.48 21.80 -17.68
CA PRO A 334 -7.59 21.66 -19.13
C PRO A 334 -8.27 20.35 -19.59
N GLY A 335 -8.14 19.27 -18.81
CA GLY A 335 -8.85 18.00 -19.05
C GLY A 335 -10.36 18.17 -18.91
N PHE A 336 -10.81 18.80 -17.82
CA PHE A 336 -12.21 19.09 -17.59
C PHE A 336 -12.80 20.01 -18.69
N LEU A 337 -12.05 21.03 -19.10
CA LEU A 337 -12.47 21.93 -20.18
C LEU A 337 -12.61 21.22 -21.55
N ARG A 338 -11.99 20.04 -21.72
CA ARG A 338 -12.14 19.17 -22.88
C ARG A 338 -13.16 18.04 -22.68
N GLY A 339 -14.00 18.11 -21.63
CA GLY A 339 -15.07 17.15 -21.36
C GLY A 339 -14.68 15.92 -20.53
N GLN A 340 -13.46 15.88 -19.95
CA GLN A 340 -13.08 14.81 -19.03
C GLN A 340 -13.74 15.01 -17.66
N PRO A 341 -13.92 13.95 -16.85
CA PRO A 341 -14.42 14.08 -15.49
C PRO A 341 -13.59 15.04 -14.64
N PRO A 342 -14.20 15.82 -13.72
CA PRO A 342 -13.48 16.74 -12.87
C PRO A 342 -12.58 15.99 -11.87
N THR A 343 -11.37 16.48 -11.66
CA THR A 343 -10.42 15.94 -10.66
C THR A 343 -10.64 16.60 -9.31
N GLN A 344 -11.73 16.22 -8.63
CA GLN A 344 -12.20 16.74 -7.33
C GLN A 344 -12.60 15.61 -6.38
N ASP A 345 -13.38 15.88 -5.33
CA ASP A 345 -13.95 14.84 -4.47
C ASP A 345 -14.97 14.02 -5.27
N PHE A 346 -14.98 12.70 -5.14
CA PHE A 346 -15.94 11.84 -5.86
C PHE A 346 -17.39 12.20 -5.57
N ARG A 347 -17.71 12.56 -4.34
CA ARG A 347 -19.09 12.92 -3.91
C ARG A 347 -19.62 14.25 -4.44
N ARG A 348 -18.76 15.08 -5.08
CA ARG A 348 -19.17 16.42 -5.51
C ARG A 348 -19.66 16.46 -6.95
N THR A 349 -20.64 17.33 -7.20
CA THR A 349 -21.07 17.71 -8.55
C THR A 349 -20.07 18.68 -9.18
N PRO A 350 -19.88 18.63 -10.51
CA PRO A 350 -20.46 17.67 -11.45
C PRO A 350 -19.81 16.28 -11.32
N GLY A 351 -20.56 15.22 -11.70
CA GLY A 351 -20.06 13.86 -11.72
C GLY A 351 -20.01 13.20 -10.33
N SER A 352 -20.98 13.51 -9.46
CA SER A 352 -21.10 12.92 -8.14
C SER A 352 -21.19 11.39 -8.20
N ASP A 353 -20.34 10.73 -7.40
CA ASP A 353 -20.23 9.30 -7.23
C ASP A 353 -19.64 9.07 -5.83
N ALA A 354 -20.53 9.06 -4.80
CA ALA A 354 -20.09 9.10 -3.42
C ALA A 354 -19.32 7.82 -3.02
N GLU A 355 -18.35 7.93 -2.12
CA GLU A 355 -17.55 6.79 -1.62
C GLU A 355 -18.44 5.73 -0.98
N SER A 356 -19.54 6.16 -0.32
CA SER A 356 -20.49 5.28 0.35
C SER A 356 -21.15 4.27 -0.59
N GLU A 357 -21.31 4.59 -1.87
CA GLU A 357 -21.83 3.65 -2.88
C GLU A 357 -20.92 2.44 -3.07
N LEU A 358 -19.59 2.64 -2.90
CA LEU A 358 -18.62 1.57 -2.99
C LEU A 358 -18.33 0.93 -1.63
N LEU A 359 -18.18 1.74 -0.57
CA LEU A 359 -17.55 1.36 0.69
C LEU A 359 -18.53 1.19 1.86
N GLY A 360 -19.76 1.71 1.75
CA GLY A 360 -20.72 1.77 2.86
C GLY A 360 -20.48 2.89 3.86
N VAL A 361 -19.31 3.53 3.79
CA VAL A 361 -18.92 4.67 4.63
C VAL A 361 -18.41 5.82 3.78
N ILE A 362 -18.38 7.01 4.39
CA ILE A 362 -17.95 8.24 3.72
C ILE A 362 -16.99 9.00 4.62
N TYR A 363 -15.92 9.55 4.05
CA TYR A 363 -14.98 10.40 4.78
C TYR A 363 -15.68 11.61 5.42
N ASP A 364 -15.47 11.83 6.73
CA ASP A 364 -16.19 12.88 7.45
C ASP A 364 -15.28 13.96 8.06
N GLY A 365 -13.98 13.69 8.27
CA GLY A 365 -13.12 14.77 8.73
C GLY A 365 -11.74 14.40 9.29
N TYR A 366 -11.04 15.49 9.65
CA TYR A 366 -9.67 15.56 10.12
C TYR A 366 -9.44 16.88 10.87
N PRO A 367 -8.59 16.98 11.91
CA PRO A 367 -8.04 15.84 12.64
C PRO A 367 -8.98 15.39 13.76
N VAL A 368 -8.88 14.10 14.12
CA VAL A 368 -9.51 13.55 15.32
C VAL A 368 -8.54 12.63 16.07
N ASP A 369 -8.78 12.52 17.37
CA ASP A 369 -8.17 11.54 18.26
C ASP A 369 -9.26 11.08 19.24
N ALA A 370 -9.78 9.87 19.05
CA ALA A 370 -10.91 9.37 19.81
C ALA A 370 -10.82 7.84 20.02
N PRO A 371 -11.55 7.30 21.01
CA PRO A 371 -11.63 5.87 21.17
C PRO A 371 -12.49 5.22 20.08
N TYR A 372 -12.19 3.97 19.74
CA TYR A 372 -13.06 3.10 18.96
C TYR A 372 -14.06 2.44 19.93
N VAL A 373 -15.35 2.68 19.76
CA VAL A 373 -16.40 2.17 20.65
C VAL A 373 -17.14 1.02 19.97
N VAL A 374 -17.05 -0.18 20.56
CA VAL A 374 -17.68 -1.39 20.05
C VAL A 374 -19.18 -1.39 20.31
N THR A 375 -19.99 -1.58 19.27
CA THR A 375 -21.46 -1.64 19.39
C THR A 375 -22.05 -3.00 19.01
N HIS A 376 -21.28 -3.87 18.36
CA HIS A 376 -21.76 -5.19 17.93
C HIS A 376 -20.73 -6.30 18.25
N PRO A 377 -20.46 -6.62 19.54
CA PRO A 377 -19.34 -7.48 19.95
C PRO A 377 -19.48 -8.94 19.50
N HIS A 378 -20.69 -9.40 19.20
CA HIS A 378 -20.97 -10.77 18.77
C HIS A 378 -20.88 -10.98 17.25
N HIS A 379 -20.60 -9.92 16.48
CA HIS A 379 -20.40 -10.05 15.04
C HIS A 379 -19.19 -10.93 14.74
N TRP A 380 -19.27 -11.77 13.72
CA TRP A 380 -18.24 -12.74 13.35
C TRP A 380 -16.85 -12.09 13.06
N LEU A 381 -16.84 -10.85 12.55
CA LEU A 381 -15.59 -10.08 12.36
C LEU A 381 -14.86 -9.79 13.68
N LEU A 382 -15.59 -9.71 14.80
CA LEU A 382 -15.03 -9.45 16.13
C LEU A 382 -14.79 -10.73 16.95
N ALA A 383 -15.02 -11.91 16.34
CA ALA A 383 -14.75 -13.18 17.01
C ALA A 383 -13.29 -13.28 17.48
N GLY A 384 -13.08 -13.79 18.70
CA GLY A 384 -11.74 -13.94 19.28
C GLY A 384 -11.11 -12.65 19.81
N THR A 385 -11.73 -11.48 19.63
CA THR A 385 -11.21 -10.21 20.16
C THR A 385 -11.41 -10.05 21.67
N GLY A 386 -12.37 -10.78 22.26
CA GLY A 386 -12.83 -10.59 23.63
C GLY A 386 -13.54 -9.26 23.87
N ALA A 387 -13.91 -8.54 22.81
CA ALA A 387 -14.57 -7.24 22.92
C ALA A 387 -15.96 -7.34 23.54
N ARG A 388 -16.36 -6.29 24.26
CA ARG A 388 -17.67 -6.16 24.92
C ARG A 388 -18.45 -4.98 24.36
N LEU A 389 -19.76 -5.03 24.51
CA LEU A 389 -20.62 -3.89 24.16
C LEU A 389 -20.20 -2.64 24.94
N GLY A 390 -19.99 -1.52 24.23
CA GLY A 390 -19.55 -0.26 24.82
C GLY A 390 -18.05 -0.22 25.17
N GLU A 391 -17.28 -1.30 24.90
CA GLU A 391 -15.84 -1.25 25.09
C GLU A 391 -15.23 -0.14 24.25
N SER A 392 -14.36 0.62 24.90
CA SER A 392 -13.69 1.79 24.36
C SER A 392 -12.20 1.49 24.20
N ILE A 393 -11.68 1.45 22.96
CA ILE A 393 -10.27 1.23 22.67
C ILE A 393 -9.63 2.59 22.40
N PRO A 394 -8.81 3.11 23.33
CA PRO A 394 -8.28 4.48 23.26
C PRO A 394 -7.48 4.73 21.99
N HIS A 395 -7.55 5.97 21.47
CA HIS A 395 -6.74 6.47 20.36
C HIS A 395 -6.87 5.72 19.03
N LEU A 396 -7.73 4.71 18.91
CA LEU A 396 -7.81 3.92 17.68
C LEU A 396 -8.54 4.68 16.55
N VAL A 397 -9.45 5.61 16.86
CA VAL A 397 -10.08 6.48 15.85
C VAL A 397 -9.21 7.73 15.64
N GLY A 398 -8.67 7.87 14.45
CA GLY A 398 -7.82 9.01 14.04
C GLY A 398 -6.87 8.63 12.89
N VAL A 399 -6.08 9.52 12.37
CA VAL A 399 -6.19 10.99 12.42
C VAL A 399 -7.34 11.49 11.55
N GLU A 400 -7.79 10.66 10.61
CA GLU A 400 -8.95 10.77 9.75
C GLU A 400 -9.95 9.67 10.09
N TYR A 401 -11.21 9.94 9.81
CA TYR A 401 -12.29 8.99 10.09
C TYR A 401 -13.39 9.03 9.04
N ASP A 402 -14.04 7.89 8.88
CA ASP A 402 -15.23 7.73 8.07
C ASP A 402 -16.45 7.44 8.95
N ARG A 403 -17.65 7.62 8.39
CA ARG A 403 -18.90 7.24 9.01
C ARG A 403 -19.90 6.69 7.99
N VAL A 404 -20.88 5.95 8.47
CA VAL A 404 -22.07 5.66 7.69
C VAL A 404 -22.86 6.98 7.51
N ASP A 405 -23.23 7.29 6.27
CA ASP A 405 -24.02 8.49 5.95
C ASP A 405 -25.33 8.11 5.28
N THR A 406 -26.43 8.56 5.89
CA THR A 406 -27.78 8.33 5.39
C THR A 406 -28.21 9.33 4.30
N ARG A 407 -27.41 10.35 4.03
CA ARG A 407 -27.69 11.43 3.05
C ARG A 407 -27.17 11.14 1.65
N HIS A 408 -26.18 10.26 1.53
CA HIS A 408 -25.62 9.83 0.24
C HIS A 408 -26.07 8.40 -0.07
N PRO A 409 -26.12 8.01 -1.34
CA PRO A 409 -26.42 6.63 -1.72
C PRO A 409 -25.48 5.66 -1.02
N THR A 410 -26.05 4.66 -0.36
CA THR A 410 -25.31 3.66 0.40
C THR A 410 -26.02 2.31 0.25
N PRO A 411 -25.35 1.26 -0.25
CA PRO A 411 -25.94 -0.07 -0.38
C PRO A 411 -26.42 -0.61 0.97
N ARG A 412 -27.50 -1.39 0.92
CA ARG A 412 -28.11 -2.01 2.10
C ARG A 412 -28.30 -3.51 1.82
N PRO A 413 -28.28 -4.40 2.83
CA PRO A 413 -28.16 -4.12 4.28
C PRO A 413 -26.74 -3.72 4.71
N ILE A 414 -26.63 -2.86 5.73
CA ILE A 414 -25.37 -2.43 6.34
C ILE A 414 -25.42 -2.56 7.87
N GLU A 415 -24.38 -3.12 8.44
CA GLU A 415 -24.23 -3.43 9.85
C GLU A 415 -23.10 -2.61 10.46
N ILE A 416 -23.47 -1.71 11.38
CA ILE A 416 -22.52 -0.85 12.11
C ILE A 416 -21.94 -1.65 13.27
N LEU A 417 -20.62 -1.84 13.28
CA LEU A 417 -19.89 -2.63 14.28
C LEU A 417 -19.29 -1.74 15.38
N SER A 418 -19.01 -0.48 15.04
CA SER A 418 -18.60 0.55 15.99
C SER A 418 -19.32 1.86 15.73
N HIS A 419 -19.63 2.57 16.81
CA HIS A 419 -20.23 3.90 16.77
C HIS A 419 -19.53 4.78 17.78
N SER A 420 -18.44 5.39 17.33
CA SER A 420 -17.46 6.07 18.16
C SER A 420 -17.72 7.57 18.17
N PRO A 421 -18.08 8.19 19.31
CA PRO A 421 -18.27 9.63 19.37
C PRO A 421 -16.95 10.36 19.06
N VAL A 422 -17.01 11.35 18.16
CA VAL A 422 -15.86 12.19 17.79
C VAL A 422 -16.22 13.66 17.80
N VAL A 423 -15.22 14.49 18.06
CA VAL A 423 -15.31 15.95 17.90
C VAL A 423 -14.28 16.37 16.86
N CYS A 424 -14.76 16.79 15.69
CA CYS A 424 -13.91 17.27 14.60
C CYS A 424 -14.15 18.75 14.35
N LYS A 425 -13.14 19.59 14.59
CA LYS A 425 -13.23 21.05 14.40
C LYS A 425 -14.47 21.65 15.08
N GLY A 426 -14.75 21.21 16.30
CA GLY A 426 -15.89 21.67 17.10
C GLY A 426 -17.24 21.00 16.77
N ARG A 427 -17.35 20.25 15.68
CA ARG A 427 -18.58 19.49 15.32
C ARG A 427 -18.59 18.13 16.02
N ARG A 428 -19.64 17.86 16.77
CA ARG A 428 -19.89 16.53 17.36
C ARG A 428 -20.49 15.61 16.30
N THR A 429 -19.97 14.41 16.16
CA THR A 429 -20.40 13.40 15.19
C THR A 429 -19.91 12.01 15.64
N HIS A 430 -19.92 11.02 14.75
CA HIS A 430 -19.46 9.67 15.05
C HIS A 430 -18.57 9.14 13.94
N ALA A 431 -17.58 8.32 14.29
CA ALA A 431 -16.87 7.42 13.37
C ALA A 431 -17.53 6.04 13.41
N ASN A 432 -17.59 5.36 12.26
CA ASN A 432 -18.14 4.02 12.18
C ASN A 432 -17.20 3.06 11.47
N SER A 433 -17.13 1.84 12.03
CA SER A 433 -16.75 0.65 11.31
C SER A 433 -18.01 -0.08 10.87
N ALA A 434 -18.06 -0.52 9.61
CA ALA A 434 -19.27 -1.09 9.04
C ALA A 434 -18.99 -2.29 8.13
N TYR A 435 -19.94 -3.22 8.10
CA TYR A 435 -19.98 -4.35 7.19
C TYR A 435 -21.27 -4.30 6.38
N LEU A 436 -21.19 -4.53 5.08
CA LEU A 436 -22.37 -4.63 4.22
C LEU A 436 -22.22 -5.79 3.24
N THR A 437 -23.33 -6.23 2.68
CA THR A 437 -23.35 -7.28 1.67
C THR A 437 -24.13 -6.86 0.43
N LEU A 438 -23.69 -7.33 -0.73
CA LEU A 438 -24.26 -7.02 -2.04
C LEU A 438 -25.05 -8.22 -2.59
N PRO A 439 -25.98 -7.99 -3.53
CA PRO A 439 -26.72 -9.07 -4.20
C PRO A 439 -25.81 -10.09 -4.90
N GLY A 440 -24.65 -9.66 -5.44
CA GLY A 440 -23.63 -10.53 -6.04
C GLY A 440 -22.86 -11.40 -5.04
N GLY A 441 -23.17 -11.31 -3.75
CA GLY A 441 -22.57 -12.09 -2.67
C GLY A 441 -21.30 -11.47 -2.07
N ALA A 442 -20.79 -10.38 -2.59
CA ALA A 442 -19.63 -9.71 -1.99
C ALA A 442 -19.94 -9.19 -0.59
N GLY A 443 -18.99 -9.35 0.33
CA GLY A 443 -18.93 -8.61 1.58
C GLY A 443 -18.02 -7.39 1.43
N VAL A 444 -18.42 -6.26 2.01
CA VAL A 444 -17.59 -5.05 2.10
C VAL A 444 -17.41 -4.70 3.58
N PHE A 445 -16.16 -4.56 4.01
CA PHE A 445 -15.83 -4.16 5.37
C PHE A 445 -14.95 -2.90 5.35
N ALA A 446 -15.39 -1.86 6.08
CA ALA A 446 -14.64 -0.63 6.27
C ALA A 446 -14.39 -0.39 7.75
N THR A 447 -13.13 -0.10 8.12
CA THR A 447 -12.75 0.15 9.52
C THR A 447 -13.07 1.56 9.98
N GLY A 448 -13.18 2.51 9.05
CA GLY A 448 -13.54 3.91 9.33
C GLY A 448 -12.50 4.69 10.13
N THR A 449 -11.27 4.21 10.21
CA THR A 449 -10.16 4.90 10.89
C THR A 449 -8.83 4.69 10.19
N MET A 450 -8.07 5.77 9.96
CA MET A 450 -6.75 5.71 9.33
C MET A 450 -5.70 4.97 10.19
N ARG A 451 -5.86 4.95 11.51
CA ARG A 451 -4.90 4.31 12.43
C ARG A 451 -4.97 2.78 12.47
N TRP A 452 -5.89 2.15 11.72
CA TRP A 452 -6.10 0.71 11.79
C TRP A 452 -4.85 -0.11 11.51
N VAL A 453 -4.19 0.14 10.38
CA VAL A 453 -2.97 -0.60 9.99
C VAL A 453 -1.79 -0.24 10.90
N GLU A 454 -1.70 1.01 11.33
CA GLU A 454 -0.68 1.46 12.29
C GLU A 454 -0.80 0.71 13.63
N ALA A 455 -2.04 0.45 14.09
CA ALA A 455 -2.29 -0.29 15.32
C ALA A 455 -1.82 -1.75 15.26
N LEU A 456 -1.73 -2.37 14.10
CA LEU A 456 -1.19 -3.74 13.94
C LEU A 456 0.25 -3.87 14.48
N ASP A 457 1.01 -2.78 14.49
CA ASP A 457 2.37 -2.73 15.02
C ASP A 457 2.46 -2.33 16.50
N ALA A 458 1.40 -1.88 17.12
CA ALA A 458 1.41 -1.38 18.49
C ALA A 458 1.86 -2.44 19.53
N SER A 459 1.69 -3.74 19.23
CA SER A 459 2.07 -4.87 20.09
C SER A 459 3.30 -5.64 19.60
N GLY A 460 3.99 -5.17 18.54
CA GLY A 460 5.11 -5.88 17.92
C GLY A 460 6.49 -5.44 18.43
N PRO A 461 7.53 -6.29 18.31
CA PRO A 461 8.91 -5.90 18.58
C PRO A 461 9.33 -4.73 17.68
N GLY A 462 9.65 -3.58 18.26
CA GLY A 462 10.01 -2.35 17.53
C GLY A 462 8.82 -1.46 17.15
N GLY A 463 7.59 -1.82 17.51
CA GLY A 463 6.42 -0.99 17.47
C GLY A 463 6.44 -0.01 18.63
N GLY A 464 6.93 1.21 18.43
CA GLY A 464 6.68 2.30 19.36
C GLY A 464 5.20 2.65 19.35
N ALA A 465 4.60 2.90 20.53
CA ALA A 465 3.23 3.42 20.64
C ALA A 465 3.12 4.77 19.91
N ARG A 466 2.72 4.73 18.65
CA ARG A 466 2.42 5.94 17.89
C ARG A 466 1.01 6.39 18.29
N HIS A 467 0.82 7.68 18.42
CA HIS A 467 -0.48 8.30 18.72
C HIS A 467 -1.19 7.73 19.97
N GLY A 468 -0.46 7.17 20.94
CA GLY A 468 -1.05 6.57 22.14
C GLY A 468 -1.67 5.17 21.95
N LEU A 469 -1.50 4.55 20.78
CA LEU A 469 -1.97 3.19 20.53
C LEU A 469 -1.24 2.19 21.43
N ASP A 470 -1.99 1.31 22.09
CA ASP A 470 -1.50 0.34 23.06
C ASP A 470 -1.58 -1.11 22.56
N ALA A 471 -1.16 -2.05 23.41
CA ALA A 471 -1.22 -3.47 23.10
C ALA A 471 -2.66 -3.98 22.88
N ARG A 472 -3.68 -3.38 23.53
CA ARG A 472 -5.08 -3.72 23.34
C ARG A 472 -5.55 -3.33 21.94
N ALA A 473 -5.21 -2.13 21.49
CA ALA A 473 -5.48 -1.71 20.13
C ALA A 473 -4.83 -2.65 19.11
N GLY A 474 -3.57 -3.05 19.34
CA GLY A 474 -2.85 -3.97 18.47
C GLY A 474 -3.44 -5.37 18.43
N THR A 475 -3.85 -5.95 19.57
CA THR A 475 -4.45 -7.29 19.61
C THR A 475 -5.85 -7.30 18.99
N PHE A 476 -6.65 -6.26 19.25
CA PHE A 476 -7.97 -6.11 18.69
C PHE A 476 -7.93 -5.98 17.16
N THR A 477 -7.18 -5.02 16.63
CA THR A 477 -7.09 -4.79 15.18
C THR A 477 -6.51 -6.00 14.46
N ARG A 478 -5.55 -6.70 15.06
CA ARG A 478 -5.00 -7.93 14.49
C ARG A 478 -6.07 -9.01 14.37
N ALA A 479 -6.81 -9.33 15.44
CA ALA A 479 -7.82 -10.37 15.42
C ALA A 479 -8.93 -10.07 14.40
N VAL A 480 -9.41 -8.82 14.33
CA VAL A 480 -10.40 -8.42 13.33
C VAL A 480 -9.83 -8.53 11.91
N THR A 481 -8.61 -8.06 11.68
CA THR A 481 -7.98 -8.14 10.36
C THR A 481 -7.75 -9.59 9.93
N GLU A 482 -7.33 -10.48 10.83
CA GLU A 482 -7.21 -11.92 10.55
C GLU A 482 -8.56 -12.53 10.18
N ASN A 483 -9.64 -12.18 10.87
CA ASN A 483 -10.98 -12.65 10.53
C ASN A 483 -11.41 -12.16 9.13
N VAL A 484 -11.25 -10.87 8.85
CA VAL A 484 -11.55 -10.29 7.52
C VAL A 484 -10.80 -11.05 6.43
N LEU A 485 -9.48 -11.13 6.52
CA LEU A 485 -8.64 -11.73 5.48
C LEU A 485 -8.95 -13.22 5.28
N ARG A 486 -9.16 -13.96 6.38
CA ARG A 486 -9.50 -15.38 6.31
C ARG A 486 -10.82 -15.64 5.63
N PHE A 487 -11.88 -14.93 6.02
CA PHE A 487 -13.22 -15.17 5.47
C PHE A 487 -13.35 -14.61 4.05
N PHE A 488 -12.77 -13.44 3.78
CA PHE A 488 -12.81 -12.85 2.45
C PHE A 488 -11.96 -13.62 1.43
N GLY A 489 -10.90 -14.30 1.89
CA GLY A 489 -10.10 -15.19 1.05
C GLY A 489 -10.79 -16.49 0.65
N GLN A 490 -11.94 -16.84 1.26
CA GLN A 490 -12.69 -18.05 0.95
C GLN A 490 -13.76 -17.87 -0.15
N GLY A 491 -13.91 -16.65 -0.68
CA GLY A 491 -14.91 -16.31 -1.69
C GLY A 491 -15.99 -15.36 -1.16
N PRO A 492 -17.12 -15.21 -1.88
CA PRO A 492 -18.14 -14.20 -1.60
C PRO A 492 -18.73 -14.33 -0.18
N ALA A 493 -18.28 -13.48 0.73
CA ALA A 493 -18.60 -13.56 2.16
C ALA A 493 -20.10 -13.33 2.44
N GLY A 494 -20.78 -12.52 1.64
CA GLY A 494 -22.21 -12.24 1.80
C GLY A 494 -23.13 -13.44 1.58
N LEU A 495 -22.66 -14.49 0.89
CA LEU A 495 -23.43 -15.73 0.71
C LEU A 495 -23.52 -16.56 2.00
N THR A 496 -22.49 -16.47 2.86
CA THR A 496 -22.40 -17.26 4.10
C THR A 496 -22.53 -16.41 5.36
N ARG A 497 -22.33 -15.10 5.23
CA ARG A 497 -22.32 -14.11 6.31
C ARG A 497 -23.08 -12.85 5.88
N PRO A 498 -24.39 -12.94 5.56
CA PRO A 498 -25.17 -11.78 5.15
C PRO A 498 -25.20 -10.75 6.28
N ALA A 499 -25.08 -9.47 5.92
CA ALA A 499 -25.22 -8.38 6.88
C ALA A 499 -26.66 -8.25 7.36
N THR A 500 -26.83 -7.85 8.62
CA THR A 500 -28.12 -7.49 9.20
C THR A 500 -28.17 -5.98 9.39
N ASP A 501 -29.15 -5.32 8.76
CA ASP A 501 -29.23 -3.88 8.81
C ASP A 501 -29.55 -3.36 10.22
N ASN A 502 -28.68 -2.49 10.76
CA ASN A 502 -28.85 -1.88 12.07
C ASN A 502 -28.68 -0.34 12.07
N VAL A 503 -28.67 0.28 10.89
CA VAL A 503 -28.42 1.74 10.77
C VAL A 503 -29.44 2.55 11.57
N ALA A 504 -30.73 2.15 11.58
CA ALA A 504 -31.79 2.86 12.33
C ALA A 504 -31.55 2.85 13.85
N VAL A 505 -30.79 1.88 14.39
CA VAL A 505 -30.42 1.84 15.82
C VAL A 505 -29.46 2.97 16.18
N HIS A 506 -28.55 3.29 15.27
CA HIS A 506 -27.49 4.29 15.48
C HIS A 506 -27.85 5.68 14.93
N TYR A 507 -28.68 5.71 13.92
CA TYR A 507 -29.17 6.91 13.23
C TYR A 507 -30.70 6.84 13.13
N PRO A 508 -31.45 7.02 14.26
CA PRO A 508 -32.90 7.03 14.23
C PRO A 508 -33.36 8.18 13.32
N ALA A 509 -34.37 7.91 12.50
CA ALA A 509 -35.02 8.95 11.72
C ALA A 509 -35.56 10.03 12.67
N ASP A 510 -35.31 11.30 12.35
CA ASP A 510 -35.87 12.41 13.12
C ASP A 510 -37.41 12.30 13.04
N PRO A 511 -38.15 12.06 14.16
CA PRO A 511 -39.59 11.95 14.15
C PRO A 511 -40.27 13.22 13.64
N ALA A 512 -39.60 14.38 13.64
CA ALA A 512 -40.12 15.65 13.13
C ALA A 512 -40.07 15.75 11.58
N ALA A 513 -39.28 14.89 10.89
CA ALA A 513 -39.22 14.87 9.44
C ALA A 513 -40.36 14.05 8.78
N ALA A 514 -41.18 13.35 9.58
CA ALA A 514 -42.24 12.46 9.10
C ALA A 514 -43.63 13.14 8.99
N THR A 515 -43.72 14.45 9.19
CA THR A 515 -45.00 15.16 9.01
C THR A 515 -45.10 15.68 7.58
N PRO A 516 -45.92 15.10 6.70
CA PRO A 516 -46.21 15.74 5.43
C PRO A 516 -46.96 17.02 5.73
N THR A 517 -46.44 18.14 5.29
CA THR A 517 -47.20 19.39 5.22
C THR A 517 -48.39 19.18 4.28
N PRO A 518 -49.62 19.56 4.66
CA PRO A 518 -50.84 19.34 3.90
C PRO A 518 -50.87 20.11 2.56
#